data_d1242b27a498b1e90fcb108abc144d18
#
_entry.id   d1242b27a498b1e90fcb108abc144d18
#
_cell.length_a   1.000
_cell.length_b   1.000
_cell.length_c   1.000
_cell.angle_alpha   90.00
_cell.angle_beta   90.00
_cell.angle_gamma   90.00
#
_symmetry.space_group_name_H-M   'P 1'
#
loop_
_entity.id
_entity.type
_entity.pdbx_description
1 polymer ?
#
loop_
_entity_poly.entity_id
_entity_poly.type
_entity_poly.pdbx_seq_one_letter_code
_entity_poly.pdbx_strand_id
1 'polypeptide(L)'
;MTPFLLVLSSPSGGGKTTIARSLLQARTDVGYSVSATTRPPRPGERDGHDYHFLTGAEFERRVVAGEFLEHATYGGHRYGTLRAEIDRVLGNGCHAVLDIEVEGARQVMDRMPDAVRVFVLPPSAKVLVERLRSRDTETPATRRVRLARAAEELLA
;
A
#
# COMPACT_ATOMS: atom_id res chain seq x y z
N MET A 1 8.61 -0.52 -24.19
CA MET A 1 8.10 0.60 -23.31
C MET A 1 9.00 0.65 -22.09
N THR A 2 9.44 1.81 -21.65
CA THR A 2 10.29 1.94 -20.47
C THR A 2 9.48 1.57 -19.22
N PRO A 3 9.99 0.70 -18.32
CA PRO A 3 9.34 0.40 -17.06
C PRO A 3 9.07 1.66 -16.22
N PHE A 4 7.96 1.71 -15.53
CA PHE A 4 7.58 2.82 -14.66
C PHE A 4 6.95 2.34 -13.36
N LEU A 5 6.89 3.23 -12.37
CA LEU A 5 6.22 2.99 -11.10
C LEU A 5 4.75 3.41 -11.18
N LEU A 6 3.84 2.48 -10.89
CA LEU A 6 2.41 2.72 -10.75
C LEU A 6 2.02 2.71 -9.27
N VAL A 7 1.54 3.81 -8.77
CA VAL A 7 1.06 3.96 -7.39
C VAL A 7 -0.46 3.92 -7.38
N LEU A 8 -1.02 2.91 -6.73
CA LEU A 8 -2.45 2.81 -6.44
C LEU A 8 -2.70 3.27 -5.01
N SER A 9 -3.49 4.29 -4.84
CA SER A 9 -3.96 4.75 -3.53
C SER A 9 -5.49 4.85 -3.50
N SER A 10 -6.08 4.78 -2.34
CA SER A 10 -7.52 4.90 -2.17
C SER A 10 -7.86 5.18 -0.72
N PRO A 11 -9.06 5.69 -0.42
CA PRO A 11 -9.55 5.66 0.94
C PRO A 11 -9.65 4.21 1.44
N SER A 12 -9.56 4.04 2.75
CA SER A 12 -9.70 2.73 3.39
C SER A 12 -10.98 2.03 2.90
N GLY A 13 -10.86 0.83 2.33
CA GLY A 13 -11.99 0.11 1.72
C GLY A 13 -12.28 0.45 0.26
N GLY A 14 -11.49 1.32 -0.39
CA GLY A 14 -11.70 1.74 -1.79
C GLY A 14 -11.53 0.64 -2.83
N GLY A 15 -10.78 -0.45 -2.53
CA GLY A 15 -10.63 -1.60 -3.43
C GLY A 15 -9.30 -1.67 -4.18
N LYS A 16 -8.30 -0.86 -3.81
CA LYS A 16 -6.98 -0.81 -4.46
C LYS A 16 -6.30 -2.17 -4.58
N THR A 17 -6.29 -2.98 -3.52
CA THR A 17 -5.67 -4.32 -3.53
C THR A 17 -6.33 -5.27 -4.54
N THR A 18 -7.64 -5.18 -4.71
CA THR A 18 -8.36 -5.96 -5.72
C THR A 18 -7.91 -5.57 -7.12
N ILE A 19 -7.78 -4.28 -7.39
CA ILE A 19 -7.31 -3.76 -8.69
C ILE A 19 -5.86 -4.16 -8.92
N ALA A 20 -4.98 -4.02 -7.93
CA ALA A 20 -3.58 -4.45 -8.04
C ALA A 20 -3.49 -5.94 -8.41
N ARG A 21 -4.23 -6.81 -7.71
CA ARG A 21 -4.26 -8.25 -7.99
C ARG A 21 -4.78 -8.57 -9.39
N SER A 22 -5.87 -7.92 -9.81
CA SER A 22 -6.42 -8.10 -11.16
C SER A 22 -5.42 -7.67 -12.24
N LEU A 23 -4.71 -6.57 -12.02
CA LEU A 23 -3.68 -6.10 -12.94
C LEU A 23 -2.53 -7.11 -13.08
N LEU A 24 -2.03 -7.63 -11.94
CA LEU A 24 -0.98 -8.64 -11.92
C LEU A 24 -1.38 -9.95 -12.59
N GLN A 25 -2.66 -10.33 -12.53
CA GLN A 25 -3.18 -11.51 -13.21
C GLN A 25 -3.36 -11.29 -14.72
N ALA A 26 -3.70 -10.08 -15.13
CA ALA A 26 -3.99 -9.76 -16.53
C ALA A 26 -2.73 -9.42 -17.36
N ARG A 27 -1.60 -9.11 -16.72
CA ARG A 27 -0.40 -8.60 -17.40
C ARG A 27 0.87 -9.27 -16.86
N THR A 28 1.71 -9.71 -17.78
CA THR A 28 3.01 -10.34 -17.46
C THR A 28 4.16 -9.34 -17.33
N ASP A 29 3.96 -8.12 -17.82
CA ASP A 29 4.94 -7.02 -17.75
C ASP A 29 4.76 -6.11 -16.51
N VAL A 30 4.02 -6.60 -15.52
CA VAL A 30 3.75 -5.91 -14.25
C VAL A 30 4.23 -6.77 -13.09
N GLY A 31 4.95 -6.16 -12.14
CA GLY A 31 5.41 -6.81 -10.92
C GLY A 31 4.92 -6.08 -9.67
N TYR A 32 4.66 -6.83 -8.62
CA TYR A 32 4.25 -6.28 -7.32
C TYR A 32 5.48 -5.93 -6.49
N SER A 33 5.45 -4.76 -5.87
CA SER A 33 6.42 -4.37 -4.86
C SER A 33 5.91 -4.77 -3.49
N VAL A 34 6.60 -5.71 -2.86
CA VAL A 34 6.23 -6.21 -1.53
C VAL A 34 6.57 -5.17 -0.47
N SER A 35 5.56 -4.70 0.25
CA SER A 35 5.73 -3.73 1.34
C SER A 35 6.34 -4.35 2.58
N ALA A 36 7.06 -3.57 3.38
CA ALA A 36 7.51 -3.96 4.70
C ALA A 36 6.52 -3.51 5.79
N THR A 37 6.43 -4.27 6.88
CA THR A 37 5.60 -3.92 8.03
C THR A 37 6.18 -4.42 9.35
N THR A 38 5.87 -3.70 10.44
CA THR A 38 6.14 -4.16 11.81
C THR A 38 4.95 -4.92 12.43
N ARG A 39 3.84 -5.07 11.69
CA ARG A 39 2.72 -5.89 12.11
C ARG A 39 3.11 -7.37 12.09
N PRO A 40 2.77 -8.15 13.11
CA PRO A 40 2.93 -9.59 13.05
C PRO A 40 2.18 -10.21 11.86
N PRO A 41 2.70 -11.28 11.24
CA PRO A 41 2.00 -11.98 10.16
C PRO A 41 0.67 -12.55 10.66
N ARG A 42 -0.34 -12.51 9.80
CA ARG A 42 -1.62 -13.20 10.01
C ARG A 42 -1.51 -14.65 9.56
N PRO A 43 -2.40 -15.54 10.03
CA PRO A 43 -2.45 -16.92 9.52
C PRO A 43 -2.52 -16.95 7.99
N GLY A 44 -1.60 -17.67 7.37
CA GLY A 44 -1.50 -17.82 5.92
C GLY A 44 -0.64 -16.77 5.22
N GLU A 45 -0.25 -15.68 5.86
CA GLU A 45 0.69 -14.71 5.29
C GLU A 45 2.13 -15.24 5.33
N ARG A 46 2.90 -14.97 4.29
CA ARG A 46 4.29 -15.41 4.11
C ARG A 46 5.23 -14.22 3.97
N ASP A 47 6.34 -14.29 4.71
CA ASP A 47 7.41 -13.30 4.61
C ASP A 47 8.00 -13.25 3.19
N GLY A 48 8.29 -12.04 2.73
CA GLY A 48 8.82 -11.78 1.38
C GLY A 48 7.80 -11.97 0.25
N HIS A 49 6.57 -12.37 0.56
CA HIS A 49 5.49 -12.56 -0.42
C HIS A 49 4.30 -11.63 -0.15
N ASP A 50 3.75 -11.68 1.04
CA ASP A 50 2.63 -10.82 1.43
C ASP A 50 3.15 -9.50 2.00
N TYR A 51 4.16 -9.59 2.84
CA TYR A 51 4.94 -8.49 3.40
C TYR A 51 6.36 -8.94 3.71
N HIS A 52 7.29 -7.99 3.83
CA HIS A 52 8.53 -8.17 4.59
C HIS A 52 8.22 -7.85 6.05
N PHE A 53 8.11 -8.87 6.89
CA PHE A 53 7.80 -8.71 8.32
C PHE A 53 9.06 -8.37 9.10
N LEU A 54 9.15 -7.13 9.57
CA LEU A 54 10.33 -6.59 10.27
C LEU A 54 10.03 -6.37 11.75
N THR A 55 11.06 -6.49 12.59
CA THR A 55 10.97 -5.95 13.94
C THR A 55 10.95 -4.42 13.92
N GLY A 56 10.44 -3.78 14.99
CA GLY A 56 10.48 -2.33 15.10
C GLY A 56 11.90 -1.75 15.00
N ALA A 57 12.88 -2.42 15.62
CA ALA A 57 14.29 -2.02 15.57
C ALA A 57 14.87 -2.12 14.14
N GLU A 58 14.58 -3.20 13.44
CA GLU A 58 15.03 -3.37 12.05
C GLU A 58 14.37 -2.36 11.10
N PHE A 59 13.09 -2.09 11.28
CA PHE A 59 12.39 -1.06 10.50
C PHE A 59 13.04 0.31 10.71
N GLU A 60 13.32 0.69 11.97
CA GLU A 60 13.97 1.97 12.29
C GLU A 60 15.37 2.07 11.70
N ARG A 61 16.18 1.00 11.83
CA ARG A 61 17.50 0.95 11.20
C ARG A 61 17.43 1.24 9.70
N ARG A 62 16.45 0.65 8.98
CA ARG A 62 16.27 0.85 7.55
C ARG A 62 15.75 2.25 7.21
N VAL A 63 14.92 2.86 8.07
CA VAL A 63 14.51 4.26 7.93
C VAL A 63 15.73 5.18 7.99
N VAL A 64 16.57 5.02 9.00
CA VAL A 64 17.81 5.82 9.18
C VAL A 64 18.77 5.62 8.02
N ALA A 65 18.86 4.39 7.48
CA ALA A 65 19.67 4.07 6.31
C ALA A 65 19.11 4.60 4.98
N GLY A 66 17.90 5.20 4.96
CA GLY A 66 17.27 5.72 3.74
C GLY A 66 16.80 4.63 2.77
N GLU A 67 16.62 3.39 3.24
CA GLU A 67 16.23 2.24 2.43
C GLU A 67 14.76 2.27 1.99
N PHE A 68 13.92 3.11 2.62
CA PHE A 68 12.52 3.26 2.25
C PHE A 68 12.29 4.37 1.22
N LEU A 69 11.48 4.08 0.21
CA LEU A 69 10.91 5.08 -0.69
C LEU A 69 9.86 5.93 0.04
N GLU A 70 8.99 5.29 0.80
CA GLU A 70 8.00 5.91 1.69
C GLU A 70 7.78 5.03 2.93
N HIS A 71 7.33 5.60 4.01
CA HIS A 71 6.86 4.87 5.17
C HIS A 71 5.84 5.69 5.97
N ALA A 72 4.92 5.00 6.64
CA ALA A 72 3.90 5.61 7.48
C ALA A 72 3.51 4.68 8.64
N THR A 73 2.86 5.24 9.64
CA THR A 73 2.28 4.48 10.75
C THR A 73 0.77 4.37 10.56
N TYR A 74 0.27 3.15 10.63
CA TYR A 74 -1.15 2.86 10.51
C TYR A 74 -1.58 1.78 11.51
N GLY A 75 -2.64 2.06 12.28
CA GLY A 75 -3.17 1.10 13.26
C GLY A 75 -2.15 0.63 14.30
N GLY A 76 -1.21 1.49 14.70
CA GLY A 76 -0.16 1.16 15.68
C GLY A 76 1.03 0.39 15.10
N HIS A 77 1.03 0.11 13.79
CA HIS A 77 2.13 -0.57 13.08
C HIS A 77 2.71 0.32 11.99
N ARG A 78 3.98 0.08 11.68
CA ARG A 78 4.67 0.79 10.60
C ARG A 78 4.55 -0.01 9.31
N TYR A 79 4.43 0.71 8.21
CA TYR A 79 4.41 0.17 6.85
C TYR A 79 5.32 1.02 5.99
N GLY A 80 5.89 0.42 4.95
CA GLY A 80 6.71 1.18 4.01
C GLY A 80 7.12 0.37 2.81
N THR A 81 7.52 1.08 1.76
CA THR A 81 8.00 0.53 0.51
C THR A 81 9.51 0.59 0.46
N LEU A 82 10.16 -0.56 0.35
CA LEU A 82 11.61 -0.64 0.19
C LEU A 82 12.02 -0.24 -1.23
N ARG A 83 13.03 0.62 -1.35
CA ARG A 83 13.60 1.01 -2.66
C ARG A 83 14.07 -0.21 -3.44
N ALA A 84 14.72 -1.16 -2.77
CA ALA A 84 15.21 -2.40 -3.38
C ALA A 84 14.10 -3.24 -4.04
N GLU A 85 12.87 -3.21 -3.51
CA GLU A 85 11.72 -3.89 -4.15
C GLU A 85 11.32 -3.23 -5.47
N ILE A 86 11.32 -1.89 -5.51
CA ILE A 86 11.06 -1.15 -6.75
C ILE A 86 12.16 -1.45 -7.78
N ASP A 87 13.42 -1.34 -7.36
CA ASP A 87 14.58 -1.59 -8.23
C ASP A 87 14.56 -3.03 -8.77
N ARG A 88 14.18 -4.00 -7.95
CA ARG A 88 14.03 -5.41 -8.35
C ARG A 88 12.99 -5.56 -9.46
N VAL A 89 11.82 -4.94 -9.33
CA VAL A 89 10.74 -5.07 -10.32
C VAL A 89 11.10 -4.33 -11.61
N LEU A 90 11.55 -3.08 -11.52
CA LEU A 90 11.93 -2.27 -12.68
C LEU A 90 13.14 -2.86 -13.41
N GLY A 91 14.13 -3.40 -12.65
CA GLY A 91 15.32 -4.05 -13.19
C GLY A 91 15.04 -5.33 -13.97
N ASN A 92 13.92 -6.00 -13.68
CA ASN A 92 13.42 -7.14 -14.45
C ASN A 92 12.65 -6.72 -15.73
N GLY A 93 12.61 -5.43 -16.06
CA GLY A 93 11.89 -4.91 -17.21
C GLY A 93 10.37 -4.82 -17.02
N CYS A 94 9.87 -4.98 -15.78
CA CYS A 94 8.45 -4.90 -15.47
C CYS A 94 8.07 -3.54 -14.87
N HIS A 95 6.84 -3.10 -15.11
CA HIS A 95 6.25 -1.97 -14.38
C HIS A 95 6.02 -2.35 -12.92
N ALA A 96 6.46 -1.52 -11.97
CA ALA A 96 6.28 -1.78 -10.54
C ALA A 96 4.91 -1.25 -10.06
N VAL A 97 4.14 -2.06 -9.34
CA VAL A 97 2.88 -1.64 -8.73
C VAL A 97 3.04 -1.53 -7.23
N LEU A 98 2.69 -0.36 -6.69
CA LEU A 98 2.51 -0.07 -5.28
C LEU A 98 1.04 0.01 -4.92
N ASP A 99 0.64 -0.68 -3.85
CA ASP A 99 -0.67 -0.59 -3.22
C ASP A 99 -0.48 0.01 -1.83
N ILE A 100 -0.55 1.35 -1.73
CA ILE A 100 -0.20 2.10 -0.52
C ILE A 100 -1.30 3.09 -0.10
N GLU A 101 -1.24 3.55 1.14
CA GLU A 101 -2.15 4.54 1.68
C GLU A 101 -1.82 5.95 1.15
N VAL A 102 -2.76 6.89 1.28
CA VAL A 102 -2.66 8.25 0.74
C VAL A 102 -1.41 8.99 1.23
N GLU A 103 -1.06 8.82 2.50
CA GLU A 103 0.15 9.44 3.08
C GLU A 103 1.43 8.93 2.42
N GLY A 104 1.54 7.63 2.19
CA GLY A 104 2.68 7.04 1.45
C GLY A 104 2.72 7.54 0.01
N ALA A 105 1.56 7.65 -0.66
CA ALA A 105 1.48 8.15 -2.03
C ALA A 105 1.97 9.60 -2.15
N ARG A 106 1.71 10.46 -1.15
CA ARG A 106 2.27 11.83 -1.10
C ARG A 106 3.79 11.82 -1.04
N GLN A 107 4.39 11.01 -0.17
CA GLN A 107 5.85 10.89 -0.07
C GLN A 107 6.47 10.38 -1.38
N VAL A 108 5.80 9.45 -2.08
CA VAL A 108 6.26 8.99 -3.40
C VAL A 108 6.21 10.12 -4.43
N MET A 109 5.19 11.00 -4.38
CA MET A 109 5.10 12.17 -5.28
C MET A 109 6.34 13.06 -5.21
N ASP A 110 6.82 13.31 -4.00
CA ASP A 110 7.97 14.20 -3.77
C ASP A 110 9.29 13.56 -4.21
N ARG A 111 9.39 12.24 -4.09
CA ARG A 111 10.63 11.47 -4.30
C ARG A 111 10.76 10.85 -5.69
N MET A 112 9.63 10.58 -6.36
CA MET A 112 9.53 10.01 -7.70
C MET A 112 8.42 10.73 -8.50
N PRO A 113 8.67 11.95 -8.98
CA PRO A 113 7.65 12.76 -9.67
C PRO A 113 7.14 12.10 -10.96
N ASP A 114 7.95 11.26 -11.60
CA ASP A 114 7.59 10.53 -12.83
C ASP A 114 6.71 9.29 -12.58
N ALA A 115 6.40 8.95 -11.32
CA ALA A 115 5.51 7.84 -11.00
C ALA A 115 4.08 8.13 -11.48
N VAL A 116 3.47 7.13 -12.14
CA VAL A 116 2.04 7.19 -12.51
C VAL A 116 1.20 6.95 -11.26
N ARG A 117 0.29 7.84 -10.96
CA ARG A 117 -0.54 7.80 -9.75
C ARG A 117 -2.00 7.64 -10.12
N VAL A 118 -2.64 6.67 -9.49
CA VAL A 118 -4.07 6.40 -9.66
C VAL A 118 -4.73 6.38 -8.28
N PHE A 119 -5.66 7.30 -8.09
CA PHE A 119 -6.49 7.32 -6.90
C PHE A 119 -7.79 6.56 -7.18
N VAL A 120 -7.99 5.44 -6.48
CA VAL A 120 -9.13 4.55 -6.69
C VAL A 120 -10.28 4.99 -5.78
N LEU A 121 -11.36 5.42 -6.38
CA LEU A 121 -12.59 5.80 -5.68
C LEU A 121 -13.55 4.60 -5.57
N PRO A 122 -14.25 4.44 -4.46
CA PRO A 122 -15.38 3.51 -4.40
C PRO A 122 -16.50 4.00 -5.31
N PRO A 123 -17.36 3.11 -5.84
CA PRO A 123 -18.48 3.50 -6.70
C PRO A 123 -19.48 4.48 -6.05
N SER A 124 -19.61 4.43 -4.72
CA SER A 124 -20.39 5.36 -3.92
C SER A 124 -19.97 5.32 -2.44
N ALA A 125 -20.35 6.36 -1.68
CA ALA A 125 -20.18 6.39 -0.23
C ALA A 125 -20.89 5.21 0.46
N LYS A 126 -22.07 4.81 -0.03
CA LYS A 126 -22.81 3.64 0.46
C LYS A 126 -21.98 2.36 0.35
N VAL A 127 -21.40 2.10 -0.82
CA VAL A 127 -20.55 0.92 -1.06
C VAL A 127 -19.30 0.96 -0.18
N LEU A 128 -18.70 2.12 0.03
CA LEU A 128 -17.56 2.27 0.94
C LEU A 128 -17.94 1.88 2.38
N VAL A 129 -19.04 2.41 2.88
CA VAL A 129 -19.53 2.10 4.23
C VAL A 129 -19.88 0.61 4.37
N GLU A 130 -20.51 0.00 3.38
CA GLU A 130 -20.82 -1.43 3.35
C GLU A 130 -19.54 -2.28 3.39
N ARG A 131 -18.53 -1.96 2.58
CA ARG A 131 -17.23 -2.64 2.58
C ARG A 131 -16.49 -2.51 3.91
N LEU A 132 -16.56 -1.36 4.56
CA LEU A 132 -15.98 -1.17 5.89
C LEU A 132 -16.73 -1.94 6.99
N ARG A 133 -18.05 -2.12 6.83
CA ARG A 133 -18.89 -2.89 7.76
C ARG A 133 -18.72 -4.42 7.63
N SER A 134 -18.52 -4.91 6.42
CA SER A 134 -18.44 -6.36 6.12
C SER A 134 -17.12 -7.01 6.53
N ARG A 135 -16.15 -6.26 7.02
CA ARG A 135 -14.91 -6.81 7.59
C ARG A 135 -15.16 -7.27 9.02
N ASP A 136 -15.60 -8.51 9.18
CA ASP A 136 -16.05 -9.15 10.45
C ASP A 136 -14.99 -9.21 11.57
N THR A 137 -13.74 -8.81 11.31
CA THR A 137 -12.65 -8.87 12.29
C THR A 137 -12.44 -7.58 13.08
N GLU A 138 -13.31 -6.56 12.94
CA GLU A 138 -13.08 -5.23 13.51
C GLU A 138 -14.10 -4.83 14.57
N THR A 139 -13.59 -4.21 15.63
CA THR A 139 -14.44 -3.62 16.68
C THR A 139 -15.20 -2.38 16.15
N PRO A 140 -16.34 -2.00 16.75
CA PRO A 140 -17.04 -0.76 16.41
C PRO A 140 -16.17 0.49 16.52
N ALA A 141 -15.22 0.52 17.45
CA ALA A 141 -14.29 1.62 17.64
C ALA A 141 -13.32 1.74 16.45
N THR A 142 -12.71 0.62 16.03
CA THR A 142 -11.81 0.59 14.87
C THR A 142 -12.54 1.00 13.59
N ARG A 143 -13.80 0.60 13.44
CA ARG A 143 -14.64 0.98 12.30
C ARG A 143 -14.90 2.49 12.22
N ARG A 144 -15.19 3.13 13.37
CA ARG A 144 -15.37 4.61 13.42
C ARG A 144 -14.11 5.35 12.99
N VAL A 145 -12.95 4.92 13.48
CA VAL A 145 -11.65 5.52 13.12
C VAL A 145 -11.41 5.40 11.62
N ARG A 146 -11.70 4.25 11.01
CA ARG A 146 -11.55 4.05 9.57
C ARG A 146 -12.51 4.88 8.72
N LEU A 147 -13.75 5.05 9.16
CA LEU A 147 -14.72 5.90 8.47
C LEU A 147 -14.29 7.36 8.49
N ALA A 148 -13.84 7.86 9.64
CA ALA A 148 -13.31 9.23 9.75
C ALA A 148 -12.10 9.43 8.82
N ARG A 149 -11.16 8.49 8.85
CA ARG A 149 -9.97 8.54 8.00
C ARG A 149 -10.32 8.45 6.50
N ALA A 150 -11.27 7.60 6.12
CA ALA A 150 -11.71 7.53 4.73
C ALA A 150 -12.31 8.85 4.24
N ALA A 151 -13.03 9.57 5.11
CA ALA A 151 -13.54 10.91 4.80
C ALA A 151 -12.41 11.94 4.61
N GLU A 152 -11.39 11.93 5.47
CA GLU A 152 -10.20 12.78 5.35
C GLU A 152 -9.42 12.47 4.07
N GLU A 153 -9.23 11.19 3.74
CA GLU A 153 -8.52 10.71 2.55
C GLU A 153 -9.24 11.06 1.23
N LEU A 154 -10.57 11.22 1.27
CA LEU A 154 -11.36 11.68 0.11
C LEU A 154 -11.24 13.19 -0.13
N LEU A 155 -10.85 13.96 0.89
CA LEU A 155 -10.69 15.42 0.82
C LEU A 155 -9.23 15.84 0.56
N ALA A 156 -8.30 14.90 0.59
CA ALA A 156 -6.87 15.11 0.49
C ALA A 156 -6.36 15.12 -0.95
#